data_679991ee6022874642e7036bfc5dff5b
#
_entry.id   679991ee6022874642e7036bfc5dff5b
#
_cell.length_a   1.000
_cell.length_b   1.000
_cell.length_c   1.000
_cell.angle_alpha   90.00
_cell.angle_beta   90.00
_cell.angle_gamma   90.00
#
_symmetry.space_group_name_H-M   'P 1'
#
loop_
_entity.id
_entity.type
_entity.pdbx_description
1 polymer ?
#
loop_
_entity_poly.entity_id
_entity_poly.type
_entity_poly.pdbx_seq_one_letter_code
_entity_poly.pdbx_strand_id
1 'polypeptide(L)'
;MLAQLVDALGSLILVALTIGALSPGVRLASGGDPARPGPRPVVWGSLTGAAIGLAFIVVHQFSIIRFDRQHLTLTTLEPTVALFAVLLVLVWFFGRRTLGLLRGAGGGFLASAGVANPVPPPWRVVVSIAGFVWALAIVFRACQSVYLQIWDWVPSSSTVFSSTTFLNVLGFGIGIAIAVLACASVSMMCARRPLYAPILFTLLGLVLTTSHVFLIVRLLYSLRVIRVSKKTATAMSWLVNHDALFAFAAMSVAAVAAIALLISSRRASTEAAVAAEHRLKAAGARSMSRRSVLGLGTLAVAAAGLTVGRHYATQEVKLSDPEPFDVEDGDVVVALDRISDAHLHRFEYPTASGTKVRFIAIQKAGTSFGVGLDACEICGASGYYEKDDKVICKLCGVAMNIATIGFKGGCNPIPIDFTVANGKLSVPVSALEANVSVFA
;
A
#
# COMPACT_ATOMS: atom_id res chain seq x y z
N MET A 1 -1.33 7.26 -11.14
CA MET A 1 0.09 7.28 -10.76
C MET A 1 0.30 7.38 -9.25
N LEU A 2 -0.12 8.47 -8.58
CA LEU A 2 0.13 8.63 -7.12
C LEU A 2 -0.55 7.55 -6.29
N ALA A 3 -1.78 7.16 -6.58
CA ALA A 3 -2.48 6.09 -5.88
C ALA A 3 -1.68 4.78 -5.93
N GLN A 4 -1.23 4.35 -7.12
CA GLN A 4 -0.47 3.12 -7.30
C GLN A 4 0.90 3.16 -6.60
N LEU A 5 1.55 4.34 -6.56
CA LEU A 5 2.77 4.54 -5.78
C LEU A 5 2.51 4.35 -4.29
N VAL A 6 1.48 5.00 -3.75
CA VAL A 6 1.09 4.94 -2.33
C VAL A 6 0.74 3.52 -1.93
N ASP A 7 -0.07 2.83 -2.74
CA ASP A 7 -0.55 1.49 -2.45
C ASP A 7 0.59 0.45 -2.52
N ALA A 8 1.44 0.52 -3.54
CA ALA A 8 2.60 -0.36 -3.65
C ALA A 8 3.60 -0.11 -2.51
N LEU A 9 3.91 1.15 -2.22
CA LEU A 9 4.83 1.51 -1.15
C LEU A 9 4.26 1.15 0.22
N GLY A 10 3.00 1.46 0.51
CA GLY A 10 2.32 1.15 1.77
C GLY A 10 2.30 -0.34 2.07
N SER A 11 2.05 -1.16 1.07
CA SER A 11 2.02 -2.63 1.20
C SER A 11 3.42 -3.24 1.39
N LEU A 12 4.46 -2.65 0.81
CA LEU A 12 5.79 -3.25 0.74
C LEU A 12 6.79 -2.70 1.76
N ILE A 13 6.66 -1.45 2.21
CA ILE A 13 7.72 -0.78 2.99
C ILE A 13 8.06 -1.50 4.30
N LEU A 14 7.05 -1.95 5.06
CA LEU A 14 7.26 -2.67 6.32
C LEU A 14 8.00 -3.99 6.09
N VAL A 15 7.59 -4.76 5.08
CA VAL A 15 8.22 -6.02 4.69
C VAL A 15 9.64 -5.77 4.19
N ALA A 16 9.85 -4.76 3.35
CA ALA A 16 11.15 -4.40 2.79
C ALA A 16 12.17 -4.03 3.87
N LEU A 17 11.78 -3.19 4.84
CA LEU A 17 12.64 -2.84 5.98
C LEU A 17 13.01 -4.07 6.81
N THR A 18 12.04 -4.97 7.05
CA THR A 18 12.26 -6.20 7.82
C THR A 18 13.19 -7.17 7.09
N ILE A 19 13.02 -7.38 5.78
CA ILE A 19 13.92 -8.16 4.92
C ILE A 19 15.35 -7.57 4.92
N GLY A 20 15.44 -6.24 4.89
CA GLY A 20 16.72 -5.53 4.97
C GLY A 20 17.53 -5.84 6.23
N ALA A 21 16.85 -6.06 7.37
CA ALA A 21 17.48 -6.46 8.62
C ALA A 21 17.68 -7.97 8.72
N LEU A 22 16.74 -8.79 8.21
CA LEU A 22 16.81 -10.25 8.24
C LEU A 22 18.01 -10.77 7.44
N SER A 23 18.26 -10.26 6.24
CA SER A 23 19.33 -10.77 5.37
C SER A 23 20.70 -10.76 6.06
N PRO A 24 21.21 -9.64 6.62
CA PRO A 24 22.43 -9.64 7.41
C PRO A 24 22.32 -10.43 8.73
N GLY A 25 21.13 -10.50 9.35
CA GLY A 25 20.85 -11.29 10.54
C GLY A 25 21.04 -12.79 10.31
N VAL A 26 20.51 -13.34 9.25
CA VAL A 26 20.68 -14.75 8.85
C VAL A 26 22.13 -15.05 8.52
N ARG A 27 22.82 -14.13 7.85
CA ARG A 27 24.27 -14.30 7.58
C ARG A 27 25.10 -14.35 8.85
N LEU A 28 24.83 -13.45 9.78
CA LEU A 28 25.49 -13.43 11.08
C LEU A 28 25.21 -14.75 11.86
N ALA A 29 23.96 -15.19 11.87
CA ALA A 29 23.54 -16.43 12.52
C ALA A 29 24.09 -17.70 11.84
N SER A 30 24.47 -17.61 10.57
CA SER A 30 25.19 -18.68 9.86
C SER A 30 26.73 -18.61 10.06
N GLY A 31 27.22 -17.73 10.92
CA GLY A 31 28.64 -17.54 11.19
C GLY A 31 29.40 -16.76 10.12
N GLY A 32 28.68 -16.03 9.24
CA GLY A 32 29.24 -15.19 8.19
C GLY A 32 29.35 -13.73 8.60
N ASP A 33 30.28 -12.99 7.98
CA ASP A 33 30.34 -11.53 8.10
C ASP A 33 29.30 -10.86 7.19
N PRO A 34 28.38 -10.07 7.74
CA PRO A 34 27.38 -9.35 6.94
C PRO A 34 27.98 -8.37 5.92
N ALA A 35 29.20 -7.89 6.14
CA ALA A 35 29.88 -6.95 5.24
C ALA A 35 30.47 -7.61 3.99
N ARG A 36 30.57 -8.95 3.95
CA ARG A 36 31.22 -9.69 2.87
C ARG A 36 30.24 -10.36 1.92
N PRO A 37 30.62 -10.65 0.67
CA PRO A 37 29.81 -11.47 -0.23
C PRO A 37 29.68 -12.91 0.31
N GLY A 38 28.54 -13.55 0.07
CA GLY A 38 28.24 -14.93 0.50
C GLY A 38 26.82 -15.33 0.14
N PRO A 39 26.37 -16.53 0.53
CA PRO A 39 25.02 -17.02 0.26
C PRO A 39 23.95 -16.03 0.67
N ARG A 40 22.92 -15.88 -0.14
CA ARG A 40 21.82 -14.91 0.04
C ARG A 40 20.46 -15.60 0.12
N PRO A 41 20.24 -16.53 1.06
CA PRO A 41 19.00 -17.30 1.13
C PRO A 41 17.76 -16.41 1.25
N VAL A 42 17.83 -15.33 2.03
CA VAL A 42 16.74 -14.36 2.22
C VAL A 42 16.39 -13.65 0.91
N VAL A 43 17.38 -13.25 0.10
CA VAL A 43 17.14 -12.62 -1.20
C VAL A 43 16.47 -13.60 -2.16
N TRP A 44 16.95 -14.83 -2.25
CA TRP A 44 16.33 -15.87 -3.07
C TRP A 44 14.92 -16.21 -2.58
N GLY A 45 14.70 -16.32 -1.26
CA GLY A 45 13.36 -16.50 -0.69
C GLY A 45 12.41 -15.37 -1.08
N SER A 46 12.88 -14.12 -1.02
CA SER A 46 12.09 -12.95 -1.42
C SER A 46 11.73 -12.97 -2.91
N LEU A 47 12.68 -13.26 -3.79
CA LEU A 47 12.43 -13.34 -5.22
C LEU A 47 11.47 -14.49 -5.57
N THR A 48 11.66 -15.65 -4.95
CA THR A 48 10.77 -16.80 -5.12
C THR A 48 9.37 -16.49 -4.61
N GLY A 49 9.25 -15.82 -3.45
CA GLY A 49 7.95 -15.40 -2.90
C GLY A 49 7.22 -14.43 -3.82
N ALA A 50 7.93 -13.46 -4.40
CA ALA A 50 7.35 -12.54 -5.37
C ALA A 50 6.90 -13.27 -6.66
N ALA A 51 7.73 -14.17 -7.19
CA ALA A 51 7.39 -14.94 -8.39
C ALA A 51 6.18 -15.87 -8.18
N ILE A 52 6.12 -16.59 -7.04
CA ILE A 52 4.97 -17.41 -6.66
C ILE A 52 3.72 -16.55 -6.47
N GLY A 53 3.87 -15.37 -5.83
CA GLY A 53 2.77 -14.41 -5.68
C GLY A 53 2.18 -13.97 -7.01
N LEU A 54 3.02 -13.66 -7.99
CA LEU A 54 2.58 -13.30 -9.33
C LEU A 54 1.88 -14.48 -10.03
N ALA A 55 2.48 -15.65 -10.02
CA ALA A 55 1.89 -16.86 -10.61
C ALA A 55 0.52 -17.17 -9.97
N PHE A 56 0.41 -17.06 -8.65
CA PHE A 56 -0.84 -17.28 -7.92
C PHE A 56 -1.95 -16.32 -8.36
N ILE A 57 -1.64 -15.03 -8.53
CA ILE A 57 -2.63 -14.02 -8.97
C ILE A 57 -3.07 -14.31 -10.41
N VAL A 58 -2.15 -14.66 -11.30
CA VAL A 58 -2.47 -15.05 -12.69
C VAL A 58 -3.43 -16.24 -12.69
N VAL A 59 -3.10 -17.32 -11.96
CA VAL A 59 -3.93 -18.54 -11.87
C VAL A 59 -5.32 -18.24 -11.30
N HIS A 60 -5.39 -17.39 -10.28
CA HIS A 60 -6.66 -16.97 -9.67
C HIS A 60 -7.52 -16.15 -10.66
N GLN A 61 -6.89 -15.24 -11.41
CA GLN A 61 -7.60 -14.32 -12.33
C GLN A 61 -8.20 -15.06 -13.52
N PHE A 62 -7.49 -16.04 -14.05
CA PHE A 62 -8.02 -16.90 -15.11
C PHE A 62 -9.01 -17.96 -14.60
N SER A 63 -9.40 -17.90 -13.32
CA SER A 63 -10.33 -18.85 -12.68
C SER A 63 -9.93 -20.33 -12.83
N ILE A 64 -8.63 -20.61 -13.04
CA ILE A 64 -8.10 -21.96 -13.14
C ILE A 64 -8.30 -22.70 -11.82
N ILE A 65 -8.07 -22.00 -10.69
CA ILE A 65 -8.31 -22.53 -9.35
C ILE A 65 -9.06 -21.46 -8.54
N ARG A 66 -10.17 -21.86 -7.92
CA ARG A 66 -10.93 -20.99 -7.00
C ARG A 66 -10.41 -21.15 -5.59
N PHE A 67 -9.87 -20.08 -5.02
CA PHE A 67 -9.41 -20.04 -3.63
C PHE A 67 -10.29 -19.09 -2.82
N ASP A 68 -10.62 -19.51 -1.60
CA ASP A 68 -11.13 -18.58 -0.59
C ASP A 68 -9.96 -17.73 -0.07
N ARG A 69 -10.01 -16.44 -0.37
CA ARG A 69 -8.97 -15.47 0.02
C ARG A 69 -8.80 -15.37 1.54
N GLN A 70 -9.87 -15.53 2.30
CA GLN A 70 -9.83 -15.39 3.75
C GLN A 70 -9.11 -16.60 4.36
N HIS A 71 -9.47 -17.82 3.94
CA HIS A 71 -8.80 -19.05 4.36
C HIS A 71 -7.34 -19.08 3.95
N LEU A 72 -7.02 -18.71 2.71
CA LEU A 72 -5.64 -18.65 2.26
C LEU A 72 -4.82 -17.63 3.08
N THR A 73 -5.43 -16.51 3.43
CA THR A 73 -4.77 -15.49 4.24
C THR A 73 -4.44 -16.03 5.62
N LEU A 74 -5.36 -16.72 6.31
CA LEU A 74 -5.12 -17.31 7.62
C LEU A 74 -4.05 -18.40 7.55
N THR A 75 -4.19 -19.36 6.66
CA THR A 75 -3.26 -20.50 6.53
C THR A 75 -1.83 -20.08 6.18
N THR A 76 -1.64 -18.93 5.54
CA THR A 76 -0.31 -18.40 5.23
C THR A 76 0.24 -17.46 6.29
N LEU A 77 -0.61 -16.80 7.12
CA LEU A 77 -0.18 -15.89 8.18
C LEU A 77 0.29 -16.61 9.44
N GLU A 78 -0.47 -17.60 9.90
CA GLU A 78 -0.16 -18.32 11.13
C GLU A 78 1.26 -18.89 11.16
N PRO A 79 1.74 -19.60 10.10
CA PRO A 79 3.10 -20.09 10.06
C PRO A 79 4.16 -18.97 10.06
N THR A 80 3.87 -17.78 9.51
CA THR A 80 4.84 -16.69 9.50
C THR A 80 5.11 -16.14 10.89
N VAL A 81 4.09 -16.10 11.76
CA VAL A 81 4.24 -15.67 13.15
C VAL A 81 5.07 -16.67 13.97
N ALA A 82 4.76 -17.96 13.83
CA ALA A 82 5.51 -19.01 14.51
C ALA A 82 6.98 -19.06 14.06
N LEU A 83 7.22 -18.99 12.76
CA LEU A 83 8.57 -19.02 12.18
C LEU A 83 9.37 -17.77 12.53
N PHE A 84 8.73 -16.61 12.73
CA PHE A 84 9.39 -15.41 13.24
C PHE A 84 9.99 -15.66 14.63
N ALA A 85 9.24 -16.25 15.54
CA ALA A 85 9.73 -16.57 16.88
C ALA A 85 10.95 -17.51 16.82
N VAL A 86 10.90 -18.55 15.99
CA VAL A 86 12.03 -19.46 15.76
C VAL A 86 13.25 -18.71 15.22
N LEU A 87 13.07 -17.90 14.20
CA LEU A 87 14.15 -17.09 13.60
C LEU A 87 14.74 -16.10 14.59
N LEU A 88 13.91 -15.50 15.42
CA LEU A 88 14.36 -14.57 16.46
C LEU A 88 15.36 -15.27 17.40
N VAL A 89 14.98 -16.46 17.90
CA VAL A 89 15.84 -17.28 18.76
C VAL A 89 17.15 -17.65 18.03
N LEU A 90 17.06 -18.15 16.80
CA LEU A 90 18.22 -18.56 16.02
C LEU A 90 19.18 -17.39 15.74
N VAL A 91 18.65 -16.23 15.33
CA VAL A 91 19.44 -15.03 15.00
C VAL A 91 20.14 -14.49 16.26
N TRP A 92 19.47 -14.47 17.42
CA TRP A 92 20.11 -14.04 18.65
C TRP A 92 21.10 -15.06 19.20
N PHE A 93 20.75 -16.34 19.24
CA PHE A 93 21.60 -17.38 19.83
C PHE A 93 22.90 -17.56 19.05
N PHE A 94 22.83 -17.77 17.74
CA PHE A 94 24.02 -17.96 16.92
C PHE A 94 24.69 -16.63 16.53
N GLY A 95 23.93 -15.57 16.35
CA GLY A 95 24.45 -14.25 16.06
C GLY A 95 25.33 -13.69 17.16
N ARG A 96 25.00 -13.92 18.45
CA ARG A 96 25.85 -13.53 19.59
C ARG A 96 27.23 -14.18 19.54
N ARG A 97 27.32 -15.47 19.20
CA ARG A 97 28.59 -16.21 19.08
C ARG A 97 29.45 -15.60 17.99
N THR A 98 28.88 -15.33 16.82
CA THR A 98 29.61 -14.71 15.70
C THR A 98 30.02 -13.27 16.04
N LEU A 99 29.14 -12.47 16.68
CA LEU A 99 29.49 -11.11 17.14
C LEU A 99 30.65 -11.07 18.14
N GLY A 100 30.70 -12.06 19.05
CA GLY A 100 31.82 -12.19 19.98
C GLY A 100 33.16 -12.33 19.27
N LEU A 101 33.22 -13.19 18.26
CA LEU A 101 34.40 -13.39 17.45
C LEU A 101 34.77 -12.18 16.57
N LEU A 102 33.77 -11.52 15.95
CA LEU A 102 34.01 -10.30 15.18
C LEU A 102 34.58 -9.15 16.02
N ARG A 103 34.21 -9.05 17.30
CA ARG A 103 34.75 -8.07 18.24
C ARG A 103 36.16 -8.39 18.65
N GLY A 104 36.46 -9.67 18.96
CA GLY A 104 37.80 -10.14 19.35
C GLY A 104 38.83 -10.02 18.24
N ALA A 105 38.41 -10.12 16.98
CA ALA A 105 39.30 -10.02 15.80
C ALA A 105 39.55 -8.58 15.32
N GLY A 106 39.28 -7.57 16.14
CA GLY A 106 39.53 -6.16 15.78
C GLY A 106 38.71 -5.62 14.60
N GLY A 107 37.52 -6.20 14.36
CA GLY A 107 36.60 -5.77 13.29
C GLY A 107 37.01 -6.20 11.88
N GLY A 108 37.99 -7.02 11.72
CA GLY A 108 38.43 -7.55 10.44
C GLY A 108 38.81 -9.03 10.54
N PHE A 109 38.06 -9.92 9.84
CA PHE A 109 38.65 -11.12 9.32
C PHE A 109 38.52 -12.46 10.10
N LEU A 110 37.30 -13.01 10.19
CA LEU A 110 37.18 -14.42 10.64
C LEU A 110 37.86 -15.42 9.67
N ALA A 111 37.84 -15.16 8.36
CA ALA A 111 38.35 -16.09 7.36
C ALA A 111 39.87 -16.04 7.15
N SER A 112 40.55 -14.90 7.45
CA SER A 112 42.00 -14.78 7.31
C SER A 112 42.77 -15.19 8.57
N ALA A 113 42.07 -15.29 9.71
CA ALA A 113 42.70 -15.68 10.96
C ALA A 113 42.71 -17.20 11.20
N GLY A 114 42.25 -18.01 10.24
CA GLY A 114 42.14 -19.47 10.44
C GLY A 114 41.12 -19.88 11.53
N VAL A 115 40.27 -18.93 11.97
CA VAL A 115 39.29 -19.20 13.01
C VAL A 115 38.13 -20.02 12.44
N ALA A 116 37.88 -21.18 13.03
CA ALA A 116 36.77 -22.02 12.65
C ALA A 116 35.41 -21.28 12.81
N ASN A 117 34.48 -21.52 11.89
CA ASN A 117 33.17 -20.91 11.99
C ASN A 117 32.45 -21.35 13.29
N PRO A 118 31.98 -20.40 14.12
CA PRO A 118 31.41 -20.69 15.45
C PRO A 118 30.10 -21.44 15.41
N VAL A 119 29.46 -21.53 14.23
CA VAL A 119 28.17 -22.18 14.05
C VAL A 119 28.38 -23.56 13.45
N PRO A 120 27.86 -24.64 14.06
CA PRO A 120 27.97 -25.99 13.51
C PRO A 120 27.30 -26.10 12.11
N PRO A 121 27.83 -26.92 11.19
CA PRO A 121 27.32 -27.02 9.81
C PRO A 121 25.83 -27.25 9.70
N PRO A 122 25.17 -28.18 10.44
CA PRO A 122 23.73 -28.39 10.32
C PRO A 122 22.92 -27.13 10.68
N TRP A 123 23.33 -26.37 11.68
CA TRP A 123 22.63 -25.17 12.08
C TRP A 123 22.76 -24.01 11.08
N ARG A 124 23.87 -23.94 10.33
CA ARG A 124 23.98 -22.96 9.21
C ARG A 124 22.92 -23.22 8.15
N VAL A 125 22.68 -24.48 7.84
CA VAL A 125 21.65 -24.89 6.87
C VAL A 125 20.26 -24.59 7.41
N VAL A 126 19.98 -24.94 8.67
CA VAL A 126 18.67 -24.66 9.33
C VAL A 126 18.36 -23.16 9.33
N VAL A 127 19.31 -22.33 9.76
CA VAL A 127 19.13 -20.86 9.77
C VAL A 127 18.89 -20.31 8.35
N SER A 128 19.64 -20.83 7.37
CA SER A 128 19.51 -20.39 5.98
C SER A 128 18.16 -20.77 5.38
N ILE A 129 17.69 -22.01 5.61
CA ILE A 129 16.38 -22.50 5.15
C ILE A 129 15.26 -21.72 5.87
N ALA A 130 15.33 -21.57 7.18
CA ALA A 130 14.34 -20.80 7.94
C ALA A 130 14.23 -19.36 7.44
N GLY A 131 15.37 -18.70 7.19
CA GLY A 131 15.40 -17.36 6.62
C GLY A 131 14.85 -17.28 5.20
N PHE A 132 15.13 -18.28 4.36
CA PHE A 132 14.58 -18.40 3.01
C PHE A 132 13.04 -18.56 3.05
N VAL A 133 12.55 -19.53 3.81
CA VAL A 133 11.11 -19.86 3.89
C VAL A 133 10.32 -18.69 4.46
N TRP A 134 10.84 -18.04 5.51
CA TRP A 134 10.15 -16.90 6.10
C TRP A 134 10.11 -15.70 5.14
N ALA A 135 11.23 -15.39 4.48
CA ALA A 135 11.29 -14.33 3.48
C ALA A 135 10.34 -14.60 2.30
N LEU A 136 10.29 -15.85 1.81
CA LEU A 136 9.35 -16.30 0.79
C LEU A 136 7.92 -16.03 1.24
N ALA A 137 7.53 -16.47 2.43
CA ALA A 137 6.16 -16.37 2.93
C ALA A 137 5.70 -14.91 3.10
N ILE A 138 6.52 -14.04 3.71
CA ILE A 138 6.13 -12.65 3.94
C ILE A 138 6.09 -11.83 2.65
N VAL A 139 7.01 -12.07 1.70
CA VAL A 139 7.01 -11.39 0.40
C VAL A 139 5.87 -11.88 -0.48
N PHE A 140 5.61 -13.20 -0.52
CA PHE A 140 4.44 -13.76 -1.19
C PHE A 140 3.16 -13.06 -0.75
N ARG A 141 2.97 -12.89 0.54
CA ARG A 141 1.80 -12.22 1.10
C ARG A 141 1.71 -10.75 0.73
N ALA A 142 2.81 -10.01 0.87
CA ALA A 142 2.85 -8.59 0.54
C ALA A 142 2.57 -8.36 -0.95
N CYS A 143 3.11 -9.21 -1.80
CA CYS A 143 2.93 -9.11 -3.25
C CYS A 143 1.49 -9.41 -3.70
N GLN A 144 0.72 -10.22 -2.98
CA GLN A 144 -0.66 -10.51 -3.36
C GLN A 144 -1.52 -9.24 -3.42
N SER A 145 -1.48 -8.39 -2.39
CA SER A 145 -2.25 -7.14 -2.36
C SER A 145 -1.82 -6.17 -3.46
N VAL A 146 -0.53 -6.18 -3.79
CA VAL A 146 0.09 -5.30 -4.79
C VAL A 146 -0.26 -5.76 -6.21
N TYR A 147 -0.17 -7.05 -6.49
CA TYR A 147 -0.45 -7.59 -7.83
C TYR A 147 -1.93 -7.57 -8.19
N LEU A 148 -2.84 -7.69 -7.22
CA LEU A 148 -4.28 -7.58 -7.47
C LEU A 148 -4.66 -6.20 -8.03
N GLN A 149 -3.96 -5.15 -7.63
CA GLN A 149 -4.22 -3.79 -8.12
C GLN A 149 -3.86 -3.61 -9.59
N ILE A 150 -2.91 -4.40 -10.13
CA ILE A 150 -2.51 -4.31 -11.55
C ILE A 150 -3.72 -4.54 -12.46
N TRP A 151 -4.64 -5.41 -12.07
CA TRP A 151 -5.82 -5.75 -12.86
C TRP A 151 -6.82 -4.60 -12.98
N ASP A 152 -6.88 -3.73 -11.97
CA ASP A 152 -7.79 -2.58 -11.97
C ASP A 152 -7.27 -1.38 -12.79
N TRP A 153 -6.04 -1.48 -13.33
CA TRP A 153 -5.42 -0.36 -14.06
C TRP A 153 -5.84 -0.25 -15.52
N VAL A 154 -6.37 -1.32 -16.09
CA VAL A 154 -6.87 -1.34 -17.46
C VAL A 154 -8.38 -1.28 -17.42
N PRO A 155 -8.99 -0.07 -17.54
CA PRO A 155 -10.44 0.03 -17.64
C PRO A 155 -10.94 -0.75 -18.85
N SER A 156 -12.08 -1.41 -18.71
CA SER A 156 -12.71 -2.20 -19.78
C SER A 156 -12.96 -1.44 -21.08
N SER A 157 -12.92 -0.11 -21.03
CA SER A 157 -13.14 0.79 -22.16
C SER A 157 -11.88 1.42 -22.74
N SER A 158 -10.68 1.19 -22.14
CA SER A 158 -9.43 1.77 -22.60
C SER A 158 -8.51 0.76 -23.27
N THR A 159 -7.68 1.24 -24.20
CA THR A 159 -6.61 0.43 -24.77
C THR A 159 -5.53 0.20 -23.72
N VAL A 160 -4.89 -0.97 -23.73
CA VAL A 160 -3.78 -1.34 -22.83
C VAL A 160 -2.64 -0.31 -22.90
N PHE A 161 -2.47 0.37 -24.03
CA PHE A 161 -1.45 1.41 -24.29
C PHE A 161 -1.98 2.83 -24.06
N SER A 162 -2.80 3.06 -23.05
CA SER A 162 -3.23 4.43 -22.69
C SER A 162 -2.16 5.14 -21.84
N SER A 163 -2.10 6.48 -21.93
CA SER A 163 -1.25 7.30 -21.06
C SER A 163 -1.53 7.06 -19.58
N THR A 164 -2.78 6.80 -19.22
CA THR A 164 -3.22 6.50 -17.86
C THR A 164 -2.61 5.19 -17.36
N THR A 165 -2.65 4.12 -18.19
CA THR A 165 -2.02 2.84 -17.86
C THR A 165 -0.52 2.99 -17.66
N PHE A 166 0.15 3.73 -18.56
CA PHE A 166 1.59 4.01 -18.43
C PHE A 166 1.92 4.72 -17.12
N LEU A 167 1.18 5.77 -16.76
CA LEU A 167 1.36 6.48 -15.49
C LEU A 167 1.11 5.60 -14.27
N ASN A 168 0.16 4.66 -14.33
CA ASN A 168 -0.11 3.71 -13.25
C ASN A 168 1.05 2.74 -13.07
N VAL A 169 1.56 2.17 -14.16
CA VAL A 169 2.76 1.29 -14.15
C VAL A 169 3.97 2.05 -13.61
N LEU A 170 4.18 3.29 -14.03
CA LEU A 170 5.28 4.13 -13.54
C LEU A 170 5.18 4.38 -12.03
N GLY A 171 4.00 4.78 -11.53
CA GLY A 171 3.78 5.00 -10.10
C GLY A 171 4.04 3.75 -9.27
N PHE A 172 3.54 2.61 -9.73
CA PHE A 172 3.79 1.30 -9.13
C PHE A 172 5.27 0.94 -9.08
N GLY A 173 5.97 1.09 -10.21
CA GLY A 173 7.41 0.83 -10.30
C GLY A 173 8.23 1.71 -9.36
N ILE A 174 7.89 3.00 -9.25
CA ILE A 174 8.52 3.92 -8.30
C ILE A 174 8.28 3.48 -6.85
N GLY A 175 7.06 3.07 -6.50
CA GLY A 175 6.73 2.56 -5.15
C GLY A 175 7.57 1.35 -4.78
N ILE A 176 7.69 0.36 -5.68
CA ILE A 176 8.58 -0.81 -5.50
C ILE A 176 10.04 -0.39 -5.37
N ALA A 177 10.52 0.51 -6.22
CA ALA A 177 11.90 0.97 -6.20
C ALA A 177 12.26 1.63 -4.85
N ILE A 178 11.39 2.47 -4.31
CA ILE A 178 11.57 3.09 -2.98
C ILE A 178 11.62 2.01 -1.89
N ALA A 179 10.75 1.01 -1.92
CA ALA A 179 10.76 -0.10 -0.96
C ALA A 179 12.05 -0.92 -1.04
N VAL A 180 12.54 -1.24 -2.25
CA VAL A 180 13.81 -1.94 -2.48
C VAL A 180 15.01 -1.11 -1.98
N LEU A 181 15.01 0.19 -2.23
CA LEU A 181 16.06 1.10 -1.73
C LEU A 181 16.06 1.17 -0.19
N ALA A 182 14.89 1.17 0.43
CA ALA A 182 14.76 1.12 1.89
C ALA A 182 15.31 -0.21 2.46
N CYS A 183 14.97 -1.34 1.84
CA CYS A 183 15.55 -2.65 2.16
C CYS A 183 17.07 -2.65 2.07
N ALA A 184 17.60 -2.17 0.95
CA ALA A 184 19.06 -2.09 0.73
C ALA A 184 19.74 -1.16 1.74
N SER A 185 19.12 -0.04 2.09
CA SER A 185 19.64 0.92 3.07
C SER A 185 19.80 0.29 4.46
N VAL A 186 18.77 -0.41 4.95
CA VAL A 186 18.83 -1.14 6.23
C VAL A 186 19.90 -2.22 6.18
N SER A 187 19.95 -3.02 5.12
CA SER A 187 20.97 -4.06 4.95
C SER A 187 22.39 -3.48 4.96
N MET A 188 22.63 -2.35 4.29
CA MET A 188 23.91 -1.66 4.29
C MET A 188 24.31 -1.09 5.66
N MET A 189 23.34 -0.61 6.45
CA MET A 189 23.60 -0.16 7.83
C MET A 189 24.03 -1.34 8.71
N CYS A 190 23.31 -2.46 8.66
CA CYS A 190 23.64 -3.68 9.38
C CYS A 190 25.01 -4.26 8.99
N ALA A 191 25.41 -4.16 7.74
CA ALA A 191 26.71 -4.60 7.27
C ALA A 191 27.88 -3.80 7.89
N ARG A 192 27.65 -2.54 8.29
CA ARG A 192 28.66 -1.70 8.97
C ARG A 192 28.69 -1.86 10.49
N ARG A 193 27.54 -2.17 11.06
CA ARG A 193 27.38 -2.45 12.49
C ARG A 193 26.61 -3.75 12.64
N PRO A 194 27.31 -4.91 12.64
CA PRO A 194 26.65 -6.22 12.67
C PRO A 194 25.66 -6.41 13.83
N LEU A 195 25.87 -5.74 14.96
CA LEU A 195 24.92 -5.76 16.09
C LEU A 195 23.54 -5.17 15.72
N TYR A 196 23.49 -4.29 14.72
CA TYR A 196 22.18 -3.71 14.27
C TYR A 196 21.30 -4.77 13.61
N ALA A 197 21.88 -5.83 13.01
CA ALA A 197 21.12 -6.86 12.34
C ALA A 197 20.12 -7.58 13.27
N PRO A 198 20.52 -8.20 14.40
CA PRO A 198 19.58 -8.83 15.33
C PRO A 198 18.63 -7.81 16.00
N ILE A 199 19.12 -6.60 16.33
CA ILE A 199 18.29 -5.57 16.98
C ILE A 199 17.20 -5.09 16.01
N LEU A 200 17.55 -4.67 14.80
CA LEU A 200 16.59 -4.18 13.81
C LEU A 200 15.65 -5.30 13.34
N PHE A 201 16.15 -6.53 13.15
CA PHE A 201 15.31 -7.66 12.84
C PHE A 201 14.26 -7.89 13.94
N THR A 202 14.65 -7.80 15.22
CA THR A 202 13.72 -7.92 16.35
C THR A 202 12.66 -6.83 16.33
N LEU A 203 13.08 -5.56 16.26
CA LEU A 203 12.14 -4.43 16.35
C LEU A 203 11.21 -4.36 15.13
N LEU A 204 11.75 -4.45 13.92
CA LEU A 204 10.95 -4.43 12.69
C LEU A 204 10.07 -5.68 12.55
N GLY A 205 10.61 -6.84 12.92
CA GLY A 205 9.86 -8.09 12.94
C GLY A 205 8.72 -8.09 13.96
N LEU A 206 8.89 -7.46 15.13
CA LEU A 206 7.80 -7.26 16.09
C LEU A 206 6.70 -6.37 15.51
N VAL A 207 7.04 -5.26 14.86
CA VAL A 207 6.04 -4.40 14.19
C VAL A 207 5.29 -5.19 13.12
N LEU A 208 6.00 -5.95 12.28
CA LEU A 208 5.39 -6.79 11.23
C LEU A 208 4.50 -7.89 11.84
N THR A 209 4.99 -8.58 12.85
CA THR A 209 4.24 -9.66 13.52
C THR A 209 2.98 -9.11 14.21
N THR A 210 3.07 -7.94 14.84
CA THR A 210 1.90 -7.27 15.42
C THR A 210 0.87 -6.93 14.35
N SER A 211 1.27 -6.44 13.18
CA SER A 211 0.35 -6.21 12.07
C SER A 211 -0.29 -7.50 11.55
N HIS A 212 0.46 -8.61 11.50
CA HIS A 212 -0.05 -9.93 11.11
C HIS A 212 -1.03 -10.50 12.13
N VAL A 213 -0.71 -10.44 13.43
CA VAL A 213 -1.62 -10.88 14.50
C VAL A 213 -2.91 -10.07 14.48
N PHE A 214 -2.80 -8.75 14.29
CA PHE A 214 -3.97 -7.90 14.13
C PHE A 214 -4.85 -8.34 12.94
N LEU A 215 -4.25 -8.65 11.79
CA LEU A 215 -4.97 -9.13 10.62
C LEU A 215 -5.62 -10.50 10.87
N ILE A 216 -4.92 -11.43 11.57
CA ILE A 216 -5.49 -12.73 11.98
C ILE A 216 -6.74 -12.52 12.85
N VAL A 217 -6.63 -11.70 13.90
CA VAL A 217 -7.75 -11.43 14.83
C VAL A 217 -8.93 -10.81 14.07
N ARG A 218 -8.67 -9.86 13.16
CA ARG A 218 -9.69 -9.25 12.31
C ARG A 218 -10.41 -10.27 11.43
N LEU A 219 -9.66 -11.19 10.80
CA LEU A 219 -10.23 -12.23 9.94
C LEU A 219 -11.06 -13.23 10.74
N LEU A 220 -10.57 -13.69 11.90
CA LEU A 220 -11.31 -14.58 12.79
C LEU A 220 -12.61 -13.93 13.29
N TYR A 221 -12.59 -12.62 13.55
CA TYR A 221 -13.80 -11.88 13.89
C TYR A 221 -14.77 -11.77 12.71
N SER A 222 -14.28 -11.48 11.49
CA SER A 222 -15.13 -11.41 10.29
C SER A 222 -15.76 -12.77 9.93
N LEU A 223 -15.04 -13.86 10.15
CA LEU A 223 -15.52 -15.24 9.98
C LEU A 223 -16.42 -15.72 11.13
N ARG A 224 -16.67 -14.85 12.13
CA ARG A 224 -17.47 -15.18 13.35
C ARG A 224 -16.90 -16.34 14.19
N VAL A 225 -15.63 -16.67 14.04
CA VAL A 225 -14.94 -17.68 14.85
C VAL A 225 -14.74 -17.17 16.28
N ILE A 226 -14.41 -15.88 16.43
CA ILE A 226 -14.25 -15.22 17.74
C ILE A 226 -15.28 -14.11 17.92
N ARG A 227 -15.69 -13.89 19.19
CA ARG A 227 -16.52 -12.75 19.57
C ARG A 227 -15.66 -11.75 20.31
N VAL A 228 -15.75 -10.49 19.93
CA VAL A 228 -15.03 -9.39 20.59
C VAL A 228 -16.01 -8.39 21.20
N SER A 229 -15.60 -7.69 22.24
CA SER A 229 -16.41 -6.63 22.84
C SER A 229 -16.61 -5.45 21.88
N LYS A 230 -17.68 -4.66 22.08
CA LYS A 230 -17.92 -3.46 21.29
C LYS A 230 -16.72 -2.51 21.30
N LYS A 231 -16.07 -2.32 22.45
CA LYS A 231 -14.87 -1.47 22.59
C LYS A 231 -13.71 -2.02 21.73
N THR A 232 -13.48 -3.32 21.76
CA THR A 232 -12.43 -3.97 20.94
C THR A 232 -12.74 -3.85 19.46
N ALA A 233 -14.00 -4.04 19.04
CA ALA A 233 -14.42 -3.88 17.65
C ALA A 233 -14.21 -2.45 17.15
N THR A 234 -14.53 -1.44 17.96
CA THR A 234 -14.27 -0.02 17.63
C THR A 234 -12.77 0.26 17.49
N ALA A 235 -11.94 -0.24 18.42
CA ALA A 235 -10.49 -0.10 18.34
C ALA A 235 -9.90 -0.78 17.10
N MET A 236 -10.41 -1.96 16.76
CA MET A 236 -10.02 -2.67 15.53
C MET A 236 -10.39 -1.88 14.28
N SER A 237 -11.60 -1.32 14.22
CA SER A 237 -12.03 -0.47 13.10
C SER A 237 -11.15 0.77 12.98
N TRP A 238 -10.82 1.41 14.09
CA TRP A 238 -9.91 2.56 14.10
C TRP A 238 -8.53 2.19 13.55
N LEU A 239 -7.95 1.07 14.00
CA LEU A 239 -6.62 0.62 13.55
C LEU A 239 -6.61 0.21 12.07
N VAL A 240 -7.72 -0.34 11.54
CA VAL A 240 -7.89 -0.62 10.10
C VAL A 240 -7.79 0.66 9.27
N ASN A 241 -8.45 1.72 9.75
CA ASN A 241 -8.44 3.01 9.06
C ASN A 241 -7.08 3.74 9.19
N HIS A 242 -6.23 3.27 10.12
CA HIS A 242 -4.90 3.84 10.38
C HIS A 242 -3.78 2.80 10.20
N ASP A 243 -3.93 1.87 9.27
CA ASP A 243 -2.97 0.79 8.99
C ASP A 243 -1.56 1.28 8.63
N ALA A 244 -1.45 2.47 8.05
CA ALA A 244 -0.19 3.15 7.78
C ALA A 244 0.67 3.37 9.05
N LEU A 245 0.10 3.32 10.25
CA LEU A 245 0.85 3.44 11.51
C LEU A 245 1.94 2.37 11.64
N PHE A 246 1.70 1.15 11.16
CA PHE A 246 2.72 0.10 11.18
C PHE A 246 3.90 0.44 10.27
N ALA A 247 3.63 1.02 9.09
CA ALA A 247 4.66 1.47 8.17
C ALA A 247 5.48 2.62 8.78
N PHE A 248 4.83 3.61 9.39
CA PHE A 248 5.49 4.72 10.08
C PHE A 248 6.30 4.27 11.30
N ALA A 249 5.78 3.32 12.10
CA ALA A 249 6.52 2.73 13.22
C ALA A 249 7.82 2.05 12.74
N ALA A 250 7.73 1.25 11.67
CA ALA A 250 8.91 0.59 11.09
C ALA A 250 9.92 1.60 10.52
N MET A 251 9.45 2.62 9.80
CA MET A 251 10.32 3.70 9.28
C MET A 251 10.99 4.47 10.41
N SER A 252 10.28 4.73 11.52
CA SER A 252 10.85 5.39 12.71
C SER A 252 11.96 4.56 13.35
N VAL A 253 11.76 3.25 13.49
CA VAL A 253 12.81 2.34 13.99
C VAL A 253 14.05 2.39 13.10
N ALA A 254 13.87 2.32 11.76
CA ALA A 254 14.96 2.40 10.81
C ALA A 254 15.66 3.77 10.82
N ALA A 255 14.90 4.87 10.97
CA ALA A 255 15.41 6.22 11.04
C ALA A 255 16.26 6.43 12.31
N VAL A 256 15.79 5.97 13.47
CA VAL A 256 16.57 6.02 14.73
C VAL A 256 17.90 5.28 14.58
N ALA A 257 17.90 4.11 13.96
CA ALA A 257 19.13 3.36 13.71
C ALA A 257 20.08 4.10 12.75
N ALA A 258 19.55 4.73 11.70
CA ALA A 258 20.32 5.53 10.76
C ALA A 258 20.92 6.77 11.43
N ILE A 259 20.18 7.47 12.29
CA ILE A 259 20.65 8.61 13.07
C ILE A 259 21.75 8.16 14.04
N ALA A 260 21.55 7.07 14.77
CA ALA A 260 22.54 6.53 15.70
C ALA A 260 23.84 6.15 14.97
N LEU A 261 23.74 5.57 13.75
CA LEU A 261 24.89 5.27 12.92
C LEU A 261 25.59 6.55 12.42
N LEU A 262 24.84 7.59 12.06
CA LEU A 262 25.38 8.89 11.64
C LEU A 262 26.13 9.57 12.79
N ILE A 263 25.57 9.60 13.99
CA ILE A 263 26.21 10.15 15.19
C ILE A 263 27.50 9.35 15.50
N SER A 264 27.42 8.02 15.45
CA SER A 264 28.56 7.15 15.66
C SER A 264 29.68 7.41 14.63
N SER A 265 29.35 7.69 13.38
CA SER A 265 30.31 7.99 12.32
C SER A 265 31.04 9.32 12.54
N ARG A 266 30.32 10.32 13.10
CA ARG A 266 30.90 11.64 13.41
C ARG A 266 31.77 11.63 14.66
N ARG A 267 31.46 10.75 15.62
CA ARG A 267 32.22 10.59 16.87
C ARG A 267 33.37 9.59 16.74
N ALA A 268 33.49 8.90 15.60
CA ALA A 268 34.55 7.92 15.40
C ALA A 268 35.92 8.62 15.39
N SER A 269 36.79 8.23 16.33
CA SER A 269 38.18 8.69 16.32
C SER A 269 38.87 8.20 15.05
N THR A 270 39.56 9.10 14.39
CA THR A 270 40.41 8.80 13.24
C THR A 270 41.88 8.75 13.63
N GLU A 271 42.21 9.01 14.92
CA GLU A 271 43.59 8.94 15.42
C GLU A 271 44.17 7.53 15.27
N ALA A 272 45.37 7.43 14.75
CA ALA A 272 46.09 6.20 14.54
C ALA A 272 47.58 6.49 14.50
N ALA A 273 48.35 5.51 14.97
CA ALA A 273 49.83 5.59 15.00
C ALA A 273 50.45 5.61 13.59
N VAL A 274 49.73 5.06 12.58
CA VAL A 274 50.22 4.93 11.21
C VAL A 274 49.23 5.61 10.24
N ALA A 275 49.77 6.36 9.27
CA ALA A 275 48.99 7.09 8.28
C ALA A 275 48.02 6.20 7.44
N ALA A 276 48.39 4.93 7.22
CA ALA A 276 47.53 3.97 6.53
C ALA A 276 46.28 3.62 7.37
N GLU A 277 46.46 3.41 8.67
CA GLU A 277 45.36 3.14 9.60
C GLU A 277 44.42 4.34 9.74
N HIS A 278 44.97 5.56 9.82
CA HIS A 278 44.21 6.80 9.82
C HIS A 278 43.27 6.89 8.57
N ARG A 279 43.84 6.62 7.39
CA ARG A 279 43.07 6.61 6.13
C ARG A 279 41.95 5.58 6.13
N LEU A 280 42.19 4.37 6.65
CA LEU A 280 41.17 3.31 6.74
C LEU A 280 40.05 3.68 7.71
N LYS A 281 40.38 4.21 8.90
CA LYS A 281 39.38 4.69 9.88
C LYS A 281 38.53 5.83 9.31
N ALA A 282 39.16 6.81 8.66
CA ALA A 282 38.47 7.93 8.02
C ALA A 282 37.57 7.48 6.84
N ALA A 283 38.02 6.51 6.04
CA ALA A 283 37.20 5.92 4.97
C ALA A 283 36.00 5.15 5.54
N GLY A 284 36.22 4.42 6.65
CA GLY A 284 35.14 3.73 7.38
C GLY A 284 34.06 4.69 7.88
N ALA A 285 34.46 5.75 8.56
CA ALA A 285 33.57 6.77 9.09
C ALA A 285 32.76 7.48 7.96
N ARG A 286 33.44 7.87 6.87
CA ARG A 286 32.76 8.45 5.68
C ARG A 286 31.76 7.49 5.06
N SER A 287 32.11 6.20 4.96
CA SER A 287 31.19 5.18 4.42
C SER A 287 29.97 4.98 5.31
N MET A 288 30.12 5.01 6.64
CA MET A 288 28.99 4.96 7.58
C MET A 288 28.09 6.17 7.42
N SER A 289 28.67 7.39 7.40
CA SER A 289 27.91 8.63 7.21
C SER A 289 27.09 8.62 5.91
N ARG A 290 27.71 8.27 4.76
CA ARG A 290 27.03 8.18 3.48
C ARG A 290 25.83 7.22 3.51
N ARG A 291 25.99 6.04 4.09
CA ARG A 291 24.91 5.04 4.19
C ARG A 291 23.78 5.50 5.09
N SER A 292 24.11 6.18 6.19
CA SER A 292 23.09 6.77 7.07
C SER A 292 22.28 7.87 6.35
N VAL A 293 22.96 8.78 5.64
CA VAL A 293 22.31 9.85 4.90
C VAL A 293 21.43 9.29 3.79
N LEU A 294 21.92 8.30 3.02
CA LEU A 294 21.12 7.63 2.00
C LEU A 294 19.88 6.94 2.60
N GLY A 295 20.08 6.26 3.75
CA GLY A 295 18.97 5.62 4.46
C GLY A 295 17.92 6.63 4.92
N LEU A 296 18.33 7.72 5.55
CA LEU A 296 17.43 8.79 5.98
C LEU A 296 16.72 9.46 4.79
N GLY A 297 17.43 9.72 3.70
CA GLY A 297 16.85 10.26 2.48
C GLY A 297 15.79 9.34 1.87
N THR A 298 16.07 8.03 1.80
CA THR A 298 15.10 7.04 1.30
C THR A 298 13.87 6.96 2.20
N LEU A 299 14.05 6.97 3.53
CA LEU A 299 12.93 6.97 4.48
C LEU A 299 12.10 8.26 4.41
N ALA A 300 12.75 9.41 4.21
CA ALA A 300 12.06 10.69 4.02
C ALA A 300 11.21 10.69 2.74
N VAL A 301 11.74 10.16 1.63
CA VAL A 301 10.98 10.00 0.37
C VAL A 301 9.81 9.03 0.56
N ALA A 302 10.03 7.91 1.26
CA ALA A 302 8.95 6.96 1.57
C ALA A 302 7.86 7.60 2.45
N ALA A 303 8.24 8.34 3.48
CA ALA A 303 7.31 9.06 4.34
C ALA A 303 6.52 10.14 3.58
N ALA A 304 7.19 10.91 2.72
CA ALA A 304 6.53 11.89 1.85
C ALA A 304 5.54 11.22 0.88
N GLY A 305 5.91 10.07 0.30
CA GLY A 305 5.00 9.28 -0.54
C GLY A 305 3.76 8.83 0.22
N LEU A 306 3.91 8.31 1.44
CA LEU A 306 2.80 7.81 2.26
C LEU A 306 1.97 8.91 2.94
N THR A 307 2.46 10.14 3.04
CA THR A 307 1.72 11.29 3.62
C THR A 307 1.17 12.19 2.52
N VAL A 308 2.06 12.92 1.86
CA VAL A 308 1.69 13.88 0.80
C VAL A 308 1.08 13.13 -0.39
N GLY A 309 1.70 12.03 -0.83
CA GLY A 309 1.16 11.19 -1.90
C GLY A 309 -0.25 10.67 -1.59
N ARG A 310 -0.47 10.15 -0.38
CA ARG A 310 -1.80 9.69 0.07
C ARG A 310 -2.80 10.83 0.12
N HIS A 311 -2.42 11.99 0.65
CA HIS A 311 -3.31 13.16 0.70
C HIS A 311 -3.84 13.53 -0.70
N TYR A 312 -2.94 13.64 -1.68
CA TYR A 312 -3.35 13.94 -3.06
C TYR A 312 -4.07 12.77 -3.76
N ALA A 313 -3.72 11.52 -3.44
CA ALA A 313 -4.37 10.34 -4.01
C ALA A 313 -5.79 10.12 -3.48
N THR A 314 -6.06 10.55 -2.23
CA THR A 314 -7.35 10.39 -1.55
C THR A 314 -8.15 11.69 -1.48
N GLN A 315 -7.76 12.74 -2.21
CA GLN A 315 -8.59 13.94 -2.30
C GLN A 315 -9.98 13.55 -2.80
N GLU A 316 -10.97 13.75 -1.95
CA GLU A 316 -12.36 13.55 -2.36
C GLU A 316 -12.69 14.51 -3.50
N VAL A 317 -13.15 13.94 -4.59
CA VAL A 317 -13.71 14.74 -5.67
C VAL A 317 -14.95 15.45 -5.13
N LYS A 318 -14.88 16.77 -5.07
CA LYS A 318 -16.07 17.57 -4.76
C LYS A 318 -17.03 17.48 -5.94
N LEU A 319 -18.28 17.21 -5.62
CA LEU A 319 -19.35 17.34 -6.61
C LEU A 319 -19.52 18.82 -6.95
N SER A 320 -19.93 19.14 -8.19
CA SER A 320 -20.29 20.52 -8.55
C SER A 320 -21.42 21.02 -7.65
N ASP A 321 -21.43 22.30 -7.34
CA ASP A 321 -22.54 22.90 -6.59
C ASP A 321 -23.84 22.80 -7.40
N PRO A 322 -25.00 22.63 -6.72
CA PRO A 322 -26.28 22.61 -7.40
C PRO A 322 -26.58 23.93 -8.10
N GLU A 323 -27.09 23.86 -9.33
CA GLU A 323 -27.48 25.01 -10.12
C GLU A 323 -28.90 25.46 -9.79
N PRO A 324 -29.21 26.75 -9.96
CA PRO A 324 -30.56 27.26 -9.77
C PRO A 324 -31.50 26.79 -10.89
N PHE A 325 -32.75 26.60 -10.52
CA PHE A 325 -33.85 26.23 -11.42
C PHE A 325 -35.14 26.99 -11.04
N ASP A 326 -36.11 26.98 -11.91
CA ASP A 326 -37.44 27.52 -11.65
C ASP A 326 -38.45 26.38 -11.39
N VAL A 327 -39.56 26.68 -10.72
CA VAL A 327 -40.66 25.74 -10.52
C VAL A 327 -41.90 26.35 -11.16
N GLU A 328 -42.44 25.71 -12.20
CA GLU A 328 -43.61 26.13 -12.96
C GLU A 328 -44.60 24.96 -13.03
N ASP A 329 -45.83 25.20 -12.71
CA ASP A 329 -46.97 24.23 -12.82
C ASP A 329 -46.72 22.86 -12.17
N GLY A 330 -45.90 22.77 -11.13
CA GLY A 330 -45.56 21.53 -10.44
C GLY A 330 -44.35 20.77 -11.04
N ASP A 331 -43.63 21.40 -11.97
CA ASP A 331 -42.42 20.87 -12.57
C ASP A 331 -41.21 21.74 -12.21
N VAL A 332 -40.05 21.09 -11.99
CA VAL A 332 -38.74 21.76 -12.00
C VAL A 332 -38.35 22.04 -13.43
N VAL A 333 -38.15 23.31 -13.77
CA VAL A 333 -37.90 23.78 -15.13
C VAL A 333 -36.52 24.37 -15.26
N VAL A 334 -35.77 23.94 -16.29
CA VAL A 334 -34.42 24.45 -16.62
C VAL A 334 -34.41 24.86 -18.10
N ALA A 335 -33.90 26.05 -18.37
CA ALA A 335 -33.75 26.53 -19.74
C ALA A 335 -32.68 25.74 -20.49
N LEU A 336 -32.97 25.32 -21.73
CA LEU A 336 -32.06 24.45 -22.51
C LEU A 336 -30.74 25.13 -22.87
N ASP A 337 -30.72 26.44 -23.04
CA ASP A 337 -29.49 27.22 -23.32
C ASP A 337 -28.43 27.08 -22.20
N ARG A 338 -28.87 26.79 -20.98
CA ARG A 338 -27.97 26.60 -19.83
C ARG A 338 -27.33 25.21 -19.75
N ILE A 339 -27.96 24.20 -20.35
CA ILE A 339 -27.58 22.78 -20.24
C ILE A 339 -27.25 22.15 -21.60
N SER A 340 -27.07 22.97 -22.64
CA SER A 340 -26.76 22.51 -24.01
C SER A 340 -25.28 22.62 -24.37
N ASP A 341 -24.40 22.47 -23.38
CA ASP A 341 -22.95 22.58 -23.50
C ASP A 341 -22.23 21.23 -23.45
N ALA A 342 -22.97 20.13 -23.40
CA ALA A 342 -22.50 18.74 -23.25
C ALA A 342 -21.79 18.46 -21.93
N HIS A 343 -21.89 19.34 -20.92
CA HIS A 343 -21.35 19.13 -19.57
C HIS A 343 -22.42 18.62 -18.59
N LEU A 344 -21.96 18.14 -17.43
CA LEU A 344 -22.82 17.58 -16.39
C LEU A 344 -23.36 18.69 -15.49
N HIS A 345 -24.66 18.93 -15.55
CA HIS A 345 -25.39 19.86 -14.71
C HIS A 345 -26.04 19.15 -13.54
N ARG A 346 -25.99 19.75 -12.34
CA ARG A 346 -26.59 19.21 -11.11
C ARG A 346 -27.60 20.17 -10.54
N PHE A 347 -28.72 19.60 -10.07
CA PHE A 347 -29.82 20.31 -9.44
C PHE A 347 -30.17 19.64 -8.12
N GLU A 348 -30.66 20.40 -7.14
CA GLU A 348 -31.04 19.91 -5.82
C GLU A 348 -32.42 20.47 -5.45
N TYR A 349 -33.44 19.59 -5.44
CA TYR A 349 -34.81 19.94 -5.08
C TYR A 349 -35.07 19.65 -3.59
N PRO A 350 -35.47 20.64 -2.78
CA PRO A 350 -35.91 20.45 -1.40
C PRO A 350 -37.32 19.89 -1.37
N THR A 351 -37.48 18.66 -0.94
CA THR A 351 -38.81 18.00 -0.88
C THR A 351 -39.61 18.45 0.34
N ALA A 352 -40.92 18.14 0.35
CA ALA A 352 -41.81 18.45 1.46
C ALA A 352 -41.37 17.79 2.78
N SER A 353 -40.65 16.67 2.74
CA SER A 353 -40.06 16.02 3.94
C SER A 353 -38.80 16.70 4.47
N GLY A 354 -38.25 17.70 3.78
CA GLY A 354 -36.99 18.35 4.09
C GLY A 354 -35.74 17.63 3.56
N THR A 355 -35.92 16.45 2.94
CA THR A 355 -34.83 15.74 2.26
C THR A 355 -34.51 16.41 0.94
N LYS A 356 -33.24 16.56 0.61
CA LYS A 356 -32.81 17.17 -0.65
C LYS A 356 -32.57 16.08 -1.70
N VAL A 357 -33.40 16.05 -2.72
CA VAL A 357 -33.29 15.11 -3.85
C VAL A 357 -32.46 15.77 -4.94
N ARG A 358 -31.32 15.15 -5.26
CA ARG A 358 -30.43 15.62 -6.33
C ARG A 358 -30.70 14.88 -7.62
N PHE A 359 -30.71 15.62 -8.75
CA PHE A 359 -30.73 15.04 -10.09
C PHE A 359 -29.70 15.71 -11.00
N ILE A 360 -29.35 15.03 -12.06
CA ILE A 360 -28.37 15.48 -13.05
C ILE A 360 -29.01 15.51 -14.44
N ALA A 361 -28.56 16.44 -15.25
CA ALA A 361 -28.88 16.54 -16.67
C ALA A 361 -27.59 16.70 -17.49
N ILE A 362 -27.53 16.09 -18.67
CA ILE A 362 -26.44 16.23 -19.62
C ILE A 362 -26.96 16.15 -21.04
N GLN A 363 -26.48 17.01 -21.93
CA GLN A 363 -26.77 16.91 -23.36
C GLN A 363 -25.96 15.73 -23.95
N LYS A 364 -26.64 14.79 -24.61
CA LYS A 364 -26.04 13.64 -25.28
C LYS A 364 -25.57 13.94 -26.69
N ALA A 365 -26.50 14.41 -27.52
CA ALA A 365 -26.21 14.84 -28.88
C ALA A 365 -27.42 15.65 -29.42
N GLY A 366 -27.17 16.79 -30.05
CA GLY A 366 -28.22 17.64 -30.61
C GLY A 366 -29.25 18.05 -29.57
N THR A 367 -30.52 17.62 -29.74
CA THR A 367 -31.62 17.91 -28.82
C THR A 367 -31.90 16.79 -27.81
N SER A 368 -31.04 15.79 -27.75
CA SER A 368 -31.21 14.64 -26.84
C SER A 368 -30.49 14.89 -25.51
N PHE A 369 -31.22 14.73 -24.41
CA PHE A 369 -30.70 14.86 -23.05
C PHE A 369 -30.73 13.52 -22.31
N GLY A 370 -29.85 13.35 -21.33
CA GLY A 370 -29.89 12.32 -20.33
C GLY A 370 -30.22 12.96 -18.98
N VAL A 371 -31.27 12.51 -18.33
CA VAL A 371 -31.68 12.99 -17.01
C VAL A 371 -31.82 11.79 -16.08
N GLY A 372 -31.42 11.94 -14.83
CA GLY A 372 -31.55 10.92 -13.82
C GLY A 372 -31.19 11.45 -12.43
N LEU A 373 -31.48 10.66 -11.40
CA LEU A 373 -31.08 11.02 -10.04
C LEU A 373 -29.53 11.06 -9.93
N ASP A 374 -29.00 11.93 -9.11
CA ASP A 374 -27.58 11.95 -8.75
C ASP A 374 -27.26 10.79 -7.78
N ALA A 375 -27.76 9.62 -8.13
CA ALA A 375 -27.71 8.37 -7.37
C ALA A 375 -27.84 7.16 -8.31
N CYS A 376 -27.33 6.00 -7.92
CA CYS A 376 -27.53 4.74 -8.65
C CYS A 376 -28.01 3.62 -7.73
N GLU A 377 -28.53 2.54 -8.33
CA GLU A 377 -29.05 1.39 -7.58
C GLU A 377 -27.98 0.66 -6.74
N ILE A 378 -26.70 0.75 -7.14
CA ILE A 378 -25.58 0.04 -6.48
C ILE A 378 -24.92 0.91 -5.41
N CYS A 379 -24.64 2.18 -5.72
CA CYS A 379 -23.86 3.08 -4.86
C CYS A 379 -24.71 4.06 -4.05
N GLY A 380 -26.04 4.07 -4.25
CA GLY A 380 -26.94 5.01 -3.59
C GLY A 380 -26.69 6.46 -4.00
N ALA A 381 -26.92 7.40 -3.08
CA ALA A 381 -26.85 8.86 -3.28
C ALA A 381 -25.41 9.41 -3.28
N SER A 382 -24.45 8.67 -3.79
CA SER A 382 -23.03 9.07 -3.81
C SER A 382 -22.69 10.21 -4.75
N GLY A 383 -23.50 10.39 -5.81
CA GLY A 383 -23.35 11.42 -6.82
C GLY A 383 -22.36 11.08 -7.94
N TYR A 384 -22.38 11.93 -8.97
CA TYR A 384 -21.52 11.82 -10.16
C TYR A 384 -20.71 13.12 -10.33
N TYR A 385 -19.53 13.00 -10.92
CA TYR A 385 -18.72 14.15 -11.33
C TYR A 385 -18.20 13.95 -12.74
N GLU A 386 -17.85 15.05 -13.38
CA GLU A 386 -17.27 15.05 -14.71
C GLU A 386 -15.75 15.16 -14.63
N LYS A 387 -15.04 14.34 -15.39
CA LYS A 387 -13.60 14.41 -15.57
C LYS A 387 -13.20 13.81 -16.91
N ASP A 388 -12.39 14.53 -17.67
CA ASP A 388 -11.90 14.12 -18.98
C ASP A 388 -13.04 13.71 -19.93
N ASP A 389 -14.09 14.54 -20.02
CA ASP A 389 -15.34 14.34 -20.80
C ASP A 389 -16.07 13.03 -20.47
N LYS A 390 -15.92 12.53 -19.25
CA LYS A 390 -16.63 11.34 -18.75
C LYS A 390 -17.38 11.66 -17.47
N VAL A 391 -18.58 11.15 -17.36
CA VAL A 391 -19.37 11.18 -16.14
C VAL A 391 -18.98 9.98 -15.28
N ILE A 392 -18.49 10.22 -14.06
CA ILE A 392 -17.90 9.20 -13.19
C ILE A 392 -18.67 9.15 -11.87
N CYS A 393 -19.05 7.95 -11.43
CA CYS A 393 -19.65 7.75 -10.11
C CYS A 393 -18.61 8.04 -9.00
N LYS A 394 -18.96 8.92 -8.06
CA LYS A 394 -18.05 9.34 -6.98
C LYS A 394 -17.59 8.17 -6.08
N LEU A 395 -18.46 7.19 -5.82
CA LEU A 395 -18.15 6.10 -4.90
C LEU A 395 -17.31 5.01 -5.55
N CYS A 396 -17.70 4.51 -6.72
CA CYS A 396 -17.05 3.34 -7.33
C CYS A 396 -16.04 3.69 -8.44
N GLY A 397 -15.97 4.96 -8.87
CA GLY A 397 -15.03 5.41 -9.91
C GLY A 397 -15.36 4.92 -11.33
N VAL A 398 -16.52 4.25 -11.53
CA VAL A 398 -16.93 3.76 -12.85
C VAL A 398 -17.33 4.94 -13.72
N ALA A 399 -16.74 5.01 -14.93
CA ALA A 399 -17.10 5.99 -15.94
C ALA A 399 -18.35 5.52 -16.70
N MET A 400 -19.34 6.40 -16.73
CA MET A 400 -20.59 6.17 -17.47
C MET A 400 -20.40 6.52 -18.94
N ASN A 401 -21.05 5.74 -19.81
CA ASN A 401 -21.24 6.18 -21.18
C ASN A 401 -22.36 7.22 -21.20
N ILE A 402 -22.07 8.43 -21.65
CA ILE A 402 -23.03 9.56 -21.69
C ILE A 402 -24.32 9.14 -22.42
N ALA A 403 -24.22 8.35 -23.49
CA ALA A 403 -25.37 7.85 -24.23
C ALA A 403 -26.32 7.00 -23.38
N THR A 404 -25.83 6.34 -22.32
CA THR A 404 -26.64 5.48 -21.43
C THR A 404 -27.20 6.18 -20.21
N ILE A 405 -26.86 7.45 -19.96
CA ILE A 405 -27.44 8.23 -18.87
C ILE A 405 -28.94 8.39 -19.11
N GLY A 406 -29.77 8.04 -18.11
CA GLY A 406 -31.22 7.96 -18.22
C GLY A 406 -31.77 6.57 -18.61
N PHE A 407 -30.88 5.55 -18.76
CA PHE A 407 -31.31 4.15 -18.85
C PHE A 407 -31.13 3.45 -17.49
N LYS A 408 -32.06 2.56 -17.19
CA LYS A 408 -32.08 1.79 -15.95
C LYS A 408 -30.97 0.73 -15.94
N GLY A 409 -30.25 0.61 -14.82
CA GLY A 409 -29.39 -0.53 -14.48
C GLY A 409 -27.92 -0.20 -14.22
N GLY A 410 -27.30 -1.04 -13.44
CA GLY A 410 -25.89 -0.93 -13.04
C GLY A 410 -25.57 0.33 -12.23
N CYS A 411 -24.43 0.95 -12.56
CA CYS A 411 -24.04 2.22 -11.95
C CYS A 411 -24.58 3.46 -12.69
N ASN A 412 -25.49 3.29 -13.67
CA ASN A 412 -26.14 4.43 -14.31
C ASN A 412 -27.00 5.22 -13.31
N PRO A 413 -27.12 6.53 -13.49
CA PRO A 413 -28.08 7.34 -12.74
C PRO A 413 -29.48 6.73 -12.84
N ILE A 414 -30.18 6.64 -11.72
CA ILE A 414 -31.57 6.16 -11.69
C ILE A 414 -32.40 7.09 -12.58
N PRO A 415 -33.06 6.58 -13.65
CA PRO A 415 -33.81 7.43 -14.58
C PRO A 415 -35.01 8.06 -13.87
N ILE A 416 -35.32 9.29 -14.24
CA ILE A 416 -36.54 10.00 -13.86
C ILE A 416 -37.21 10.52 -15.10
N ASP A 417 -38.54 10.65 -15.04
CA ASP A 417 -39.33 11.18 -16.14
C ASP A 417 -39.01 12.67 -16.34
N PHE A 418 -38.92 13.08 -17.59
CA PHE A 418 -38.72 14.48 -17.98
C PHE A 418 -39.31 14.75 -19.37
N THR A 419 -39.56 16.00 -19.64
CA THR A 419 -39.98 16.46 -20.95
C THR A 419 -39.10 17.59 -21.47
N VAL A 420 -38.97 17.68 -22.79
CA VAL A 420 -38.24 18.77 -23.44
C VAL A 420 -39.20 19.45 -24.43
N ALA A 421 -39.60 20.66 -24.13
CA ALA A 421 -40.50 21.44 -24.94
C ALA A 421 -40.24 22.94 -24.80
N ASN A 422 -40.48 23.71 -25.84
CA ASN A 422 -40.44 25.17 -25.83
C ASN A 422 -39.11 25.77 -25.31
N GLY A 423 -37.97 25.11 -25.58
CA GLY A 423 -36.67 25.58 -25.11
C GLY A 423 -36.41 25.31 -23.61
N LYS A 424 -37.23 24.48 -22.97
CA LYS A 424 -37.11 24.13 -21.55
C LYS A 424 -37.05 22.60 -21.37
N LEU A 425 -36.32 22.16 -20.34
CA LEU A 425 -36.33 20.82 -19.79
C LEU A 425 -37.17 20.86 -18.50
N SER A 426 -38.22 20.03 -18.40
CA SER A 426 -39.10 19.96 -17.24
C SER A 426 -39.06 18.58 -16.60
N VAL A 427 -38.85 18.55 -15.27
CA VAL A 427 -38.86 17.34 -14.43
C VAL A 427 -40.02 17.46 -13.45
N PRO A 428 -41.00 16.52 -13.44
CA PRO A 428 -42.12 16.56 -12.51
C PRO A 428 -41.65 16.50 -11.06
N VAL A 429 -42.11 17.42 -10.20
CA VAL A 429 -41.84 17.40 -8.76
C VAL A 429 -42.27 16.06 -8.15
N SER A 430 -43.38 15.49 -8.63
CA SER A 430 -43.86 14.18 -8.18
C SER A 430 -42.84 13.06 -8.42
N ALA A 431 -42.09 13.12 -9.52
CA ALA A 431 -41.01 12.15 -9.79
C ALA A 431 -39.83 12.29 -8.80
N LEU A 432 -39.56 13.51 -8.36
CA LEU A 432 -38.52 13.77 -7.35
C LEU A 432 -38.99 13.34 -5.95
N GLU A 433 -40.21 13.68 -5.56
CA GLU A 433 -40.83 13.29 -4.29
C GLU A 433 -40.95 11.75 -4.15
N ALA A 434 -41.24 11.02 -5.23
CA ALA A 434 -41.32 9.56 -5.24
C ALA A 434 -39.94 8.90 -4.91
N ASN A 435 -38.84 9.61 -5.08
CA ASN A 435 -37.47 9.10 -4.90
C ASN A 435 -36.77 9.63 -3.65
N VAL A 436 -37.48 10.21 -2.68
CA VAL A 436 -36.92 10.71 -1.40
C VAL A 436 -36.15 9.62 -0.68
N SER A 437 -36.63 8.39 -0.67
CA SER A 437 -36.00 7.25 0.03
C SER A 437 -34.58 6.92 -0.46
N VAL A 438 -34.20 7.35 -1.66
CA VAL A 438 -32.83 7.16 -2.20
C VAL A 438 -31.83 8.08 -1.53
N PHE A 439 -32.28 9.22 -0.98
CA PHE A 439 -31.46 10.27 -0.37
C PHE A 439 -31.67 10.42 1.15
N ALA A 440 -32.60 9.63 1.72
CA ALA A 440 -32.95 9.63 3.14
C ALA A 440 -31.90 8.92 4.04
#